data_8c0e5b76ba534d5248395cf1d287cd0e
#
_entry.id   8c0e5b76ba534d5248395cf1d287cd0e
#
_cell.length_a   1.000
_cell.length_b   1.000
_cell.length_c   1.000
_cell.angle_alpha   90.00
_cell.angle_beta   90.00
_cell.angle_gamma   90.00
#
_symmetry.space_group_name_H-M   'P 1'
#
loop_
_entity.id
_entity.type
_entity.pdbx_description
1 polymer ?
#
loop_
_entity_poly.entity_id
_entity_poly.type
_entity_poly.pdbx_seq_one_letter_code
_entity_poly.pdbx_strand_id
1 'polypeptide(L)'
;MSVIRDLAAVGDRVLGTAGRAVRVLRGEGPAGLARRGVRVAYRYLGVAGLDLPLLDADIADSTTLRLPLPGSHVNRDRPMEVGWVITPPAPGSGGHTTLLRMVEATERAGHHCTLLLHDRYGGDIGRQEAVIRRWWPGVRAEVRSVEDGITGVDACVASSWEC
;
A
#
# COMPACT_ATOMS: atom_id res chain seq x y z
N MET A 1 27.04 -7.57 -37.58
CA MET A 1 25.93 -8.40 -37.09
C MET A 1 25.31 -7.89 -35.75
N SER A 2 25.86 -6.84 -35.13
CA SER A 2 25.36 -6.25 -33.86
C SER A 2 24.09 -5.40 -34.06
N VAL A 3 24.07 -4.52 -35.06
CA VAL A 3 22.99 -3.51 -35.25
C VAL A 3 21.60 -4.11 -35.48
N ILE A 4 21.49 -5.27 -36.11
CA ILE A 4 20.19 -5.92 -36.37
C ILE A 4 19.60 -6.52 -35.07
N ARG A 5 20.46 -7.01 -34.16
CA ARG A 5 20.01 -7.47 -32.83
C ARG A 5 19.51 -6.34 -31.95
N ASP A 6 20.14 -5.18 -32.02
CA ASP A 6 19.77 -4.01 -31.25
C ASP A 6 18.42 -3.42 -31.71
N LEU A 7 18.18 -3.42 -33.04
CA LEU A 7 16.90 -2.99 -33.62
C LEU A 7 15.73 -3.95 -33.24
N ALA A 8 15.97 -5.25 -33.25
CA ALA A 8 14.95 -6.23 -32.83
C ALA A 8 14.61 -6.07 -31.36
N ALA A 9 15.60 -5.86 -30.48
CA ALA A 9 15.38 -5.63 -29.05
C ALA A 9 14.63 -4.32 -28.76
N VAL A 10 14.84 -3.29 -29.57
CA VAL A 10 14.07 -2.03 -29.49
C VAL A 10 12.63 -2.25 -29.95
N GLY A 11 12.43 -3.00 -31.04
CA GLY A 11 11.09 -3.36 -31.54
C GLY A 11 10.27 -4.12 -30.51
N ASP A 12 10.83 -5.14 -29.87
CA ASP A 12 10.15 -5.91 -28.81
C ASP A 12 9.79 -5.08 -27.57
N ARG A 13 10.66 -4.15 -27.20
CA ARG A 13 10.37 -3.23 -26.08
C ARG A 13 9.24 -2.26 -26.42
N VAL A 14 9.20 -1.75 -27.64
CA VAL A 14 8.14 -0.83 -28.11
C VAL A 14 6.80 -1.55 -28.20
N LEU A 15 6.76 -2.75 -28.78
CA LEU A 15 5.55 -3.57 -28.85
C LEU A 15 5.03 -3.98 -27.47
N GLY A 16 5.93 -4.35 -26.56
CA GLY A 16 5.58 -4.66 -25.16
C GLY A 16 5.05 -3.45 -24.40
N THR A 17 5.52 -2.24 -24.73
CA THR A 17 5.05 -1.00 -24.11
C THR A 17 3.68 -0.58 -24.66
N ALA A 18 3.47 -0.71 -25.96
CA ALA A 18 2.19 -0.44 -26.61
C ALA A 18 1.10 -1.40 -26.12
N GLY A 19 1.40 -2.70 -26.01
CA GLY A 19 0.47 -3.70 -25.49
C GLY A 19 0.08 -3.43 -24.02
N ARG A 20 1.03 -2.96 -23.21
CA ARG A 20 0.74 -2.53 -21.82
C ARG A 20 -0.13 -1.28 -21.77
N ALA A 21 0.15 -0.28 -22.61
CA ALA A 21 -0.64 0.94 -22.69
C ALA A 21 -2.11 0.65 -23.09
N VAL A 22 -2.31 -0.22 -24.09
CA VAL A 22 -3.68 -0.65 -24.51
C VAL A 22 -4.40 -1.38 -23.38
N ARG A 23 -3.72 -2.24 -22.63
CA ARG A 23 -4.32 -2.95 -21.49
C ARG A 23 -4.73 -1.98 -20.39
N VAL A 24 -3.89 -0.99 -20.07
CA VAL A 24 -4.20 0.06 -19.11
C VAL A 24 -5.38 0.91 -19.58
N LEU A 25 -5.38 1.29 -20.86
CA LEU A 25 -6.48 2.08 -21.43
C LEU A 25 -7.82 1.35 -21.35
N ARG A 26 -7.82 0.04 -21.58
CA ARG A 26 -9.05 -0.79 -21.49
C ARG A 26 -9.51 -1.03 -20.06
N GLY A 27 -8.57 -1.14 -19.09
CA GLY A 27 -8.90 -1.44 -17.69
C GLY A 27 -9.11 -0.20 -16.81
N GLU A 28 -8.36 0.85 -17.03
CA GLU A 28 -8.31 2.04 -16.17
C GLU A 28 -8.73 3.32 -16.90
N GLY A 29 -9.02 3.22 -18.19
CA GLY A 29 -9.40 4.36 -19.04
C GLY A 29 -8.25 5.34 -19.30
N PRO A 30 -8.54 6.47 -19.99
CA PRO A 30 -7.52 7.46 -20.34
C PRO A 30 -6.86 8.11 -19.10
N ALA A 31 -7.59 8.26 -18.01
CA ALA A 31 -7.05 8.79 -16.75
C ALA A 31 -5.98 7.88 -16.14
N GLY A 32 -6.15 6.54 -16.22
CA GLY A 32 -5.13 5.59 -15.77
C GLY A 32 -3.86 5.65 -16.60
N LEU A 33 -4.01 5.82 -17.92
CA LEU A 33 -2.87 6.00 -18.81
C LEU A 33 -2.11 7.31 -18.51
N ALA A 34 -2.84 8.41 -18.31
CA ALA A 34 -2.25 9.70 -17.95
C ALA A 34 -1.49 9.63 -16.62
N ARG A 35 -2.06 9.03 -15.58
CA ARG A 35 -1.38 8.84 -14.27
C ARG A 35 -0.08 8.05 -14.43
N ARG A 36 -0.06 7.01 -15.26
CA ARG A 36 1.16 6.21 -15.50
C ARG A 36 2.19 7.00 -16.30
N GLY A 37 1.77 7.79 -17.29
CA GLY A 37 2.64 8.70 -18.03
C GLY A 37 3.30 9.73 -17.12
N VAL A 38 2.53 10.37 -16.26
CA VAL A 38 3.04 11.31 -15.25
C VAL A 38 4.04 10.63 -14.32
N ARG A 39 3.75 9.43 -13.83
CA ARG A 39 4.66 8.67 -12.95
C ARG A 39 5.97 8.31 -13.64
N VAL A 40 5.93 7.96 -14.93
CA VAL A 40 7.13 7.70 -15.73
C VAL A 40 7.95 8.98 -15.92
N ALA A 41 7.29 10.09 -16.32
CA ALA A 41 7.94 11.39 -16.46
C ALA A 41 8.56 11.85 -15.12
N TYR A 42 7.87 11.68 -14.02
CA TYR A 42 8.31 12.00 -12.67
C TYR A 42 9.62 11.26 -12.30
N ARG A 43 9.73 9.97 -12.62
CA ARG A 43 10.97 9.20 -12.42
C ARG A 43 12.12 9.70 -13.27
N TYR A 44 11.86 10.04 -14.53
CA TYR A 44 12.89 10.53 -15.44
C TYR A 44 13.40 11.93 -15.08
N LEU A 45 12.57 12.76 -14.47
CA LEU A 45 12.94 14.10 -14.03
C LEU A 45 13.72 14.10 -12.71
N GLY A 46 13.97 12.94 -12.10
CA GLY A 46 14.70 12.84 -10.83
C GLY A 46 13.94 13.42 -9.63
N VAL A 47 12.65 13.72 -9.80
CA VAL A 47 11.80 14.34 -8.78
C VAL A 47 11.39 13.32 -7.71
N ALA A 48 11.62 12.04 -7.97
CA ALA A 48 11.32 10.97 -7.01
C ALA A 48 12.04 11.13 -5.65
N GLY A 49 13.19 11.81 -5.65
CA GLY A 49 13.89 12.19 -4.41
C GLY A 49 13.28 13.37 -3.66
N LEU A 50 12.32 14.09 -4.29
CA LEU A 50 11.59 15.20 -3.68
C LEU A 50 10.20 14.77 -3.17
N ASP A 51 9.85 13.50 -3.37
CA ASP A 51 8.52 12.97 -3.05
C ASP A 51 8.22 12.92 -1.54
N LEU A 52 9.28 13.02 -0.73
CA LEU A 52 9.18 13.04 0.71
C LEU A 52 10.27 13.98 1.24
N PRO A 53 10.03 15.30 1.22
CA PRO A 53 10.84 16.17 2.03
C PRO A 53 10.64 15.72 3.49
N LEU A 54 11.63 15.02 4.03
CA LEU A 54 11.71 14.80 5.47
C LEU A 54 11.83 16.17 6.10
N LEU A 55 10.80 16.61 6.77
CA LEU A 55 10.86 17.77 7.64
C LEU A 55 11.54 17.33 8.95
N ASP A 56 12.25 18.25 9.60
CA ASP A 56 12.86 17.94 10.91
C ASP A 56 11.81 17.42 11.93
N ALA A 57 10.55 17.82 11.76
CA ALA A 57 9.42 17.32 12.57
C ALA A 57 9.03 15.86 12.28
N ASP A 58 9.44 15.31 11.14
CA ASP A 58 9.15 13.91 10.76
C ASP A 58 10.21 12.95 11.30
N ILE A 59 11.32 13.50 11.84
CA ILE A 59 12.42 12.72 12.40
C ILE A 59 12.21 12.63 13.92
N ALA A 60 11.73 11.47 14.37
CA ALA A 60 11.67 11.18 15.80
C ALA A 60 13.00 10.57 16.26
N ASP A 61 13.63 11.21 17.26
CA ASP A 61 14.76 10.60 17.96
C ASP A 61 14.22 9.51 18.91
N SER A 62 14.46 8.26 18.55
CA SER A 62 14.00 7.11 19.33
C SER A 62 14.60 7.08 20.74
N THR A 63 15.71 7.78 21.00
CA THR A 63 16.31 7.87 22.34
C THR A 63 15.51 8.77 23.26
N THR A 64 14.76 9.70 22.71
CA THR A 64 13.89 10.62 23.47
C THR A 64 12.42 10.16 23.51
N LEU A 65 12.08 9.12 22.75
CA LEU A 65 10.73 8.60 22.65
C LEU A 65 10.35 7.92 23.99
N ARG A 66 9.51 8.57 24.75
CA ARG A 66 8.87 7.93 25.92
C ARG A 66 7.71 7.10 25.39
N LEU A 67 7.99 5.85 25.06
CA LEU A 67 6.91 4.91 24.80
C LEU A 67 6.09 4.82 26.10
N PRO A 68 4.75 4.99 26.02
CA PRO A 68 3.91 4.63 27.15
C PRO A 68 4.26 3.17 27.49
N LEU A 69 4.57 2.90 28.74
CA LEU A 69 4.72 1.53 29.18
C LEU A 69 3.47 0.78 28.72
N PRO A 70 3.64 -0.42 28.13
CA PRO A 70 2.47 -1.22 27.75
C PRO A 70 1.54 -1.21 28.94
N GLY A 71 0.37 -0.58 28.77
CA GLY A 71 -0.57 -0.48 29.86
C GLY A 71 -0.77 -1.89 30.40
N SER A 72 -0.59 -2.05 31.70
CA SER A 72 -0.83 -3.31 32.43
C SER A 72 -2.25 -3.88 32.21
N HIS A 73 -3.01 -3.30 31.29
CA HIS A 73 -4.43 -3.49 31.09
C HIS A 73 -4.80 -4.17 29.78
N VAL A 74 -3.84 -4.54 28.91
CA VAL A 74 -4.17 -5.38 27.77
C VAL A 74 -4.51 -6.76 28.31
N ASN A 75 -5.79 -7.02 28.45
CA ASN A 75 -6.28 -8.35 28.80
C ASN A 75 -5.98 -9.29 27.62
N ARG A 76 -4.97 -10.11 27.76
CA ARG A 76 -4.52 -11.07 26.74
C ARG A 76 -5.46 -12.26 26.59
N ASP A 77 -6.40 -12.42 27.50
CA ASP A 77 -7.35 -13.54 27.52
C ASP A 77 -8.62 -13.24 26.70
N ARG A 78 -8.71 -12.07 26.07
CA ARG A 78 -9.82 -11.68 25.19
C ARG A 78 -9.34 -11.45 23.75
N PRO A 79 -10.24 -11.54 22.76
CA PRO A 79 -9.95 -11.06 21.41
C PRO A 79 -9.40 -9.62 21.44
N MET A 80 -8.37 -9.36 20.68
CA MET A 80 -7.78 -8.04 20.53
C MET A 80 -8.33 -7.36 19.27
N GLU A 81 -8.50 -6.03 19.36
CA GLU A 81 -8.74 -5.17 18.22
C GLU A 81 -7.39 -4.73 17.64
N VAL A 82 -7.04 -5.18 16.44
CA VAL A 82 -5.73 -4.92 15.81
C VAL A 82 -5.91 -4.05 14.58
N GLY A 83 -5.36 -2.83 14.63
CA GLY A 83 -5.27 -1.93 13.50
C GLY A 83 -4.04 -2.23 12.65
N TRP A 84 -4.22 -2.30 11.33
CA TRP A 84 -3.13 -2.49 10.37
C TRP A 84 -3.07 -1.26 9.45
N VAL A 85 -2.10 -0.40 9.66
CA VAL A 85 -1.86 0.76 8.77
C VAL A 85 -1.13 0.26 7.54
N ILE A 86 -1.77 0.40 6.39
CA ILE A 86 -1.27 -0.09 5.11
C ILE A 86 -1.45 0.95 4.01
N THR A 87 -0.57 0.93 3.02
CA THR A 87 -0.81 1.66 1.77
C THR A 87 -1.80 0.92 0.89
N PRO A 88 -2.49 1.61 -0.05
CA PRO A 88 -3.44 0.98 -0.95
C PRO A 88 -2.88 -0.26 -1.65
N PRO A 89 -3.46 -1.45 -1.45
CA PRO A 89 -2.92 -2.69 -1.96
C PRO A 89 -3.08 -2.80 -3.48
N ALA A 90 -2.04 -3.35 -4.11
CA ALA A 90 -2.07 -3.64 -5.54
C ALA A 90 -2.01 -5.15 -5.79
N PRO A 91 -2.84 -5.67 -6.71
CA PRO A 91 -2.78 -7.06 -7.13
C PRO A 91 -1.37 -7.44 -7.60
N GLY A 92 -0.88 -8.61 -7.16
CA GLY A 92 0.46 -9.10 -7.51
C GLY A 92 1.61 -8.50 -6.68
N SER A 93 1.33 -7.62 -5.72
CA SER A 93 2.34 -7.17 -4.76
C SER A 93 2.61 -8.26 -3.72
N GLY A 94 3.86 -8.74 -3.68
CA GLY A 94 4.27 -9.75 -2.70
C GLY A 94 4.17 -9.25 -1.26
N GLY A 95 4.55 -7.99 -1.01
CA GLY A 95 4.46 -7.35 0.30
C GLY A 95 3.02 -7.30 0.82
N HIS A 96 2.10 -6.76 0.02
CA HIS A 96 0.68 -6.72 0.39
C HIS A 96 0.09 -8.11 0.58
N THR A 97 0.49 -9.09 -0.26
CA THR A 97 0.02 -10.47 -0.11
C THR A 97 0.46 -11.08 1.21
N THR A 98 1.71 -10.86 1.60
CA THR A 98 2.23 -11.36 2.89
C THR A 98 1.48 -10.70 4.05
N LEU A 99 1.34 -9.39 4.02
CA LEU A 99 0.66 -8.63 5.07
C LEU A 99 -0.80 -9.06 5.21
N LEU A 100 -1.56 -9.14 4.11
CA LEU A 100 -2.98 -9.50 4.16
C LEU A 100 -3.19 -10.97 4.57
N ARG A 101 -2.21 -11.87 4.32
CA ARG A 101 -2.21 -13.20 4.92
C ARG A 101 -1.96 -13.18 6.43
N MET A 102 -1.16 -12.24 6.93
CA MET A 102 -0.98 -12.06 8.38
C MET A 102 -2.28 -11.56 9.02
N VAL A 103 -2.97 -10.59 8.39
CA VAL A 103 -4.30 -10.13 8.83
C VAL A 103 -5.27 -11.31 8.91
N GLU A 104 -5.40 -12.09 7.85
CA GLU A 104 -6.26 -13.28 7.80
C GLU A 104 -5.89 -14.32 8.88
N ALA A 105 -4.60 -14.50 9.15
CA ALA A 105 -4.15 -15.40 10.21
C ALA A 105 -4.52 -14.88 11.60
N THR A 106 -4.41 -13.58 11.82
CA THR A 106 -4.81 -12.90 13.06
C THR A 106 -6.32 -13.05 13.31
N GLU A 107 -7.14 -12.87 12.27
CA GLU A 107 -8.59 -13.08 12.35
C GLU A 107 -8.94 -14.54 12.64
N ARG A 108 -8.22 -15.49 12.03
CA ARG A 108 -8.41 -16.92 12.30
C ARG A 108 -8.00 -17.32 13.72
N ALA A 109 -7.08 -16.59 14.31
CA ALA A 109 -6.71 -16.75 15.72
C ALA A 109 -7.77 -16.19 16.70
N GLY A 110 -8.85 -15.60 16.18
CA GLY A 110 -9.97 -15.09 16.99
C GLY A 110 -9.87 -13.61 17.35
N HIS A 111 -8.93 -12.87 16.76
CA HIS A 111 -8.82 -11.42 16.93
C HIS A 111 -9.63 -10.68 15.87
N HIS A 112 -9.94 -9.41 16.13
CA HIS A 112 -10.60 -8.52 15.20
C HIS A 112 -9.56 -7.61 14.54
N CYS A 113 -9.64 -7.47 13.21
CA CYS A 113 -8.70 -6.65 12.46
C CYS A 113 -9.42 -5.49 11.76
N THR A 114 -8.76 -4.34 11.74
CA THR A 114 -9.15 -3.17 10.94
C THR A 114 -7.99 -2.79 10.03
N LEU A 115 -8.25 -2.66 8.74
CA LEU A 115 -7.31 -2.12 7.77
C LEU A 115 -7.48 -0.61 7.70
N LEU A 116 -6.44 0.11 8.09
CA LEU A 116 -6.36 1.57 8.10
C LEU A 116 -5.56 1.99 6.87
N LEU A 117 -6.26 2.41 5.81
CA LEU A 117 -5.59 2.78 4.56
C LEU A 117 -4.98 4.16 4.66
N HIS A 118 -3.67 4.21 4.49
CA HIS A 118 -2.92 5.45 4.31
C HIS A 118 -2.72 5.70 2.81
N ASP A 119 -3.61 6.47 2.20
CA ASP A 119 -3.50 6.88 0.80
C ASP A 119 -3.18 8.36 0.69
N ARG A 120 -1.88 8.68 0.58
CA ARG A 120 -1.41 10.06 0.41
C ARG A 120 -1.96 10.77 -0.84
N TYR A 121 -2.61 10.05 -1.74
CA TYR A 121 -3.20 10.60 -2.96
C TYR A 121 -4.73 10.75 -2.87
N GLY A 122 -5.32 10.44 -1.72
CA GLY A 122 -6.74 10.61 -1.46
C GLY A 122 -7.63 9.72 -2.33
N GLY A 123 -7.26 8.44 -2.45
CA GLY A 123 -8.03 7.47 -3.23
C GLY A 123 -9.36 7.10 -2.57
N ASP A 124 -10.27 6.59 -3.37
CA ASP A 124 -11.57 6.08 -2.94
C ASP A 124 -11.41 4.79 -2.10
N ILE A 125 -11.76 4.85 -0.83
CA ILE A 125 -11.70 3.73 0.12
C ILE A 125 -12.56 2.56 -0.36
N GLY A 126 -13.78 2.81 -0.85
CA GLY A 126 -14.66 1.76 -1.33
C GLY A 126 -14.07 0.99 -2.51
N ARG A 127 -13.36 1.68 -3.40
CA ARG A 127 -12.61 1.05 -4.49
C ARG A 127 -11.47 0.18 -3.96
N GLN A 128 -10.74 0.65 -2.96
CA GLN A 128 -9.64 -0.12 -2.35
C GLN A 128 -10.17 -1.35 -1.62
N GLU A 129 -11.27 -1.20 -0.89
CA GLU A 129 -11.95 -2.33 -0.26
C GLU A 129 -12.37 -3.38 -1.29
N ALA A 130 -12.96 -2.98 -2.41
CA ALA A 130 -13.33 -3.90 -3.49
C ALA A 130 -12.12 -4.67 -4.04
N VAL A 131 -10.95 -4.03 -4.14
CA VAL A 131 -9.69 -4.69 -4.51
C VAL A 131 -9.30 -5.73 -3.47
N ILE A 132 -9.36 -5.39 -2.18
CA ILE A 132 -9.02 -6.30 -1.09
C ILE A 132 -9.96 -7.52 -1.12
N ARG A 133 -11.27 -7.31 -1.14
CA ARG A 133 -12.26 -8.41 -1.17
C ARG A 133 -12.09 -9.33 -2.38
N ARG A 134 -11.73 -8.76 -3.53
CA ARG A 134 -11.53 -9.54 -4.75
C ARG A 134 -10.28 -10.40 -4.72
N TRP A 135 -9.15 -9.87 -4.24
CA TRP A 135 -7.85 -10.52 -4.34
C TRP A 135 -7.42 -11.28 -3.09
N TRP A 136 -8.00 -10.94 -1.94
CA TRP A 136 -7.77 -11.59 -0.66
C TRP A 136 -9.10 -11.87 0.05
N PRO A 137 -9.92 -12.76 -0.50
CA PRO A 137 -11.29 -13.00 -0.01
C PRO A 137 -11.35 -13.58 1.41
N GLY A 138 -10.24 -14.09 1.94
CA GLY A 138 -10.15 -14.57 3.31
C GLY A 138 -10.08 -13.44 4.36
N VAL A 139 -9.71 -12.22 3.94
CA VAL A 139 -9.64 -11.06 4.84
C VAL A 139 -11.05 -10.51 5.05
N ARG A 140 -11.47 -10.42 6.32
CA ARG A 140 -12.79 -9.91 6.75
C ARG A 140 -12.70 -8.54 7.41
N ALA A 141 -11.49 -8.07 7.72
CA ALA A 141 -11.22 -6.82 8.40
C ALA A 141 -12.02 -5.65 7.82
N GLU A 142 -12.53 -4.80 8.69
CA GLU A 142 -13.10 -3.52 8.28
C GLU A 142 -12.04 -2.67 7.59
N VAL A 143 -12.43 -1.90 6.57
CA VAL A 143 -11.51 -1.02 5.83
C VAL A 143 -11.92 0.43 6.06
N ARG A 144 -11.01 1.22 6.64
CA ARG A 144 -11.21 2.65 6.93
C ARG A 144 -10.02 3.47 6.44
N SER A 145 -10.21 4.78 6.31
CA SER A 145 -9.09 5.71 6.15
C SER A 145 -8.33 5.88 7.47
N VAL A 146 -7.01 5.97 7.41
CA VAL A 146 -6.22 6.37 8.57
C VAL A 146 -6.53 7.81 9.01
N GLU A 147 -7.00 8.65 8.07
CA GLU A 147 -7.40 10.03 8.34
C GLU A 147 -8.62 10.14 9.26
N ASP A 148 -9.46 9.09 9.32
CA ASP A 148 -10.57 9.00 10.27
C ASP A 148 -10.09 8.76 11.71
N GLY A 149 -8.79 8.61 11.89
CA GLY A 149 -8.13 8.38 13.18
C GLY A 149 -7.93 6.90 13.50
N ILE A 150 -6.89 6.64 14.30
CA ILE A 150 -6.57 5.30 14.81
C ILE A 150 -7.24 5.15 16.19
N THR A 151 -8.49 4.76 16.17
CA THR A 151 -9.31 4.62 17.40
C THR A 151 -9.91 3.22 17.48
N GLY A 152 -10.21 2.78 18.70
CA GLY A 152 -10.87 1.49 18.93
C GLY A 152 -9.96 0.29 18.68
N VAL A 153 -8.64 0.44 18.75
CA VAL A 153 -7.67 -0.64 18.60
C VAL A 153 -6.84 -0.83 19.86
N ASP A 154 -6.55 -2.07 20.20
CA ASP A 154 -5.65 -2.44 21.31
C ASP A 154 -4.18 -2.42 20.88
N ALA A 155 -3.92 -2.67 19.59
CA ALA A 155 -2.60 -2.68 19.01
C ALA A 155 -2.65 -2.14 17.57
N CYS A 156 -1.57 -1.53 17.12
CA CYS A 156 -1.43 -1.03 15.77
C CYS A 156 -0.15 -1.57 15.13
N VAL A 157 -0.27 -2.03 13.90
CA VAL A 157 0.85 -2.50 13.09
C VAL A 157 1.02 -1.57 11.90
N ALA A 158 2.15 -0.87 11.80
CA ALA A 158 2.51 -0.10 10.62
C ALA A 158 3.27 -0.99 9.64
N SER A 159 2.84 -1.02 8.38
CA SER A 159 3.37 -1.95 7.38
C SER A 159 4.48 -1.38 6.50
N SER A 160 4.67 -0.07 6.52
CA SER A 160 5.72 0.59 5.76
C SER A 160 6.24 1.82 6.52
N TRP A 161 7.38 2.33 6.07
CA TRP A 161 7.97 3.55 6.62
C TRP A 161 7.15 4.83 6.31
N GLU A 162 6.21 4.75 5.39
CA GLU A 162 5.26 5.82 5.05
C GLU A 162 4.04 5.87 6.00
N CYS A 163 3.92 4.86 6.88
CA CYS A 163 2.77 4.72 7.78
C CYS A 163 3.05 5.25 9.18
#